data_d45eade12ce33636e859b5009486e3e1
#
_entry.id   d45eade12ce33636e859b5009486e3e1
#
_cell.length_a   1.000
_cell.length_b   1.000
_cell.length_c   1.000
_cell.angle_alpha   90.00
_cell.angle_beta   90.00
_cell.angle_gamma   90.00
#
_symmetry.space_group_name_H-M   'P 1'
#
loop_
_entity.id
_entity.type
_entity.pdbx_description
1 polymer ?
#
loop_
_entity_poly.entity_id
_entity_poly.type
_entity_poly.pdbx_seq_one_letter_code
_entity_poly.pdbx_strand_id
1 'polypeptide(L)'
;QSRLDFIGMDHATREALRELQPLIASALPGILDQFYAHLKAYPEIARMFPSDAIVRHAKEAQLKHWAAISAAAFDDSYVQSVTRIGKTHNRLGLEPRWYIAGYSMIVTGLLREIEMKVGEGWFGGSASREKKAILQNAMTRAAMLDMDFAISVYLEAAREEKLATMRKLADDFEGAVGEIIETVSSASTELEASAGTLTRTAEHGRAATTAASTASE
;
A
#
# COMPACT_ATOMS: atom_id res chain seq x y z
N GLN A 1 -16.65 -7.92 -9.12
CA GLN A 1 -17.74 -7.51 -10.02
C GLN A 1 -18.18 -6.07 -9.70
N SER A 2 -18.46 -5.69 -8.45
CA SER A 2 -18.95 -4.36 -8.06
C SER A 2 -18.09 -3.18 -8.56
N ARG A 3 -16.76 -3.32 -8.59
CA ARG A 3 -15.86 -2.28 -9.12
C ARG A 3 -16.03 -2.08 -10.63
N LEU A 4 -16.16 -3.18 -11.37
CA LEU A 4 -16.38 -3.15 -12.81
C LEU A 4 -17.72 -2.50 -13.17
N ASP A 5 -18.76 -2.85 -12.42
CA ASP A 5 -20.11 -2.29 -12.62
C ASP A 5 -20.12 -0.79 -12.29
N PHE A 6 -19.50 -0.40 -11.18
CA PHE A 6 -19.43 1.00 -10.74
C PHE A 6 -18.71 1.91 -11.75
N ILE A 7 -17.59 1.44 -12.34
CA ILE A 7 -16.84 2.21 -13.35
C ILE A 7 -17.46 2.12 -14.74
N GLY A 8 -18.52 1.32 -14.91
CA GLY A 8 -19.19 1.11 -16.19
C GLY A 8 -18.36 0.33 -17.20
N MET A 9 -17.62 -0.70 -16.74
CA MET A 9 -16.86 -1.63 -17.58
C MET A 9 -17.78 -2.73 -18.15
N ASP A 10 -18.79 -2.30 -18.87
CA ASP A 10 -19.75 -3.16 -19.54
C ASP A 10 -19.17 -3.89 -20.78
N HIS A 11 -19.98 -4.68 -21.46
CA HIS A 11 -19.54 -5.44 -22.63
C HIS A 11 -19.04 -4.52 -23.75
N ALA A 12 -19.75 -3.44 -24.05
CA ALA A 12 -19.39 -2.52 -25.12
C ALA A 12 -18.07 -1.78 -24.80
N THR A 13 -17.85 -1.38 -23.57
CA THR A 13 -16.61 -0.77 -23.10
C THR A 13 -15.44 -1.75 -23.22
N ARG A 14 -15.63 -3.02 -22.87
CA ARG A 14 -14.61 -4.06 -23.01
C ARG A 14 -14.26 -4.34 -24.47
N GLU A 15 -15.25 -4.37 -25.38
CA GLU A 15 -15.00 -4.52 -26.82
C GLU A 15 -14.21 -3.34 -27.37
N ALA A 16 -14.58 -2.12 -27.00
CA ALA A 16 -13.83 -0.91 -27.38
C ALA A 16 -12.38 -0.95 -26.88
N LEU A 17 -12.15 -1.47 -25.66
CA LEU A 17 -10.81 -1.63 -25.13
C LEU A 17 -9.99 -2.69 -25.87
N ARG A 18 -10.60 -3.81 -26.26
CA ARG A 18 -9.94 -4.85 -27.08
C ARG A 18 -9.57 -4.33 -28.47
N GLU A 19 -10.41 -3.50 -29.05
CA GLU A 19 -10.11 -2.85 -30.33
C GLU A 19 -8.85 -1.98 -30.28
N LEU A 20 -8.51 -1.43 -29.10
CA LEU A 20 -7.31 -0.65 -28.90
C LEU A 20 -6.02 -1.46 -28.79
N GLN A 21 -6.08 -2.79 -28.67
CA GLN A 21 -4.88 -3.62 -28.49
C GLN A 21 -3.77 -3.36 -29.51
N PRO A 22 -4.05 -3.34 -30.84
CA PRO A 22 -3.01 -3.08 -31.83
C PRO A 22 -2.38 -1.70 -31.71
N LEU A 23 -3.20 -0.68 -31.38
CA LEU A 23 -2.72 0.69 -31.19
C LEU A 23 -1.84 0.77 -29.94
N ILE A 24 -2.28 0.18 -28.84
CA ILE A 24 -1.50 0.15 -27.58
C ILE A 24 -0.18 -0.57 -27.82
N ALA A 25 -0.20 -1.75 -28.44
CA ALA A 25 1.01 -2.53 -28.70
C ALA A 25 2.03 -1.75 -29.55
N SER A 26 1.56 -0.97 -30.53
CA SER A 26 2.42 -0.18 -31.41
C SER A 26 2.95 1.11 -30.77
N ALA A 27 2.15 1.80 -29.96
CA ALA A 27 2.46 3.12 -29.43
C ALA A 27 3.19 3.07 -28.07
N LEU A 28 2.81 2.10 -27.22
CA LEU A 28 3.28 2.03 -25.84
C LEU A 28 4.81 1.94 -25.70
N PRO A 29 5.57 1.20 -26.53
CA PRO A 29 7.03 1.17 -26.41
C PRO A 29 7.66 2.56 -26.46
N GLY A 30 7.24 3.42 -27.39
CA GLY A 30 7.74 4.79 -27.53
C GLY A 30 7.30 5.70 -26.38
N ILE A 31 6.06 5.53 -25.90
CA ILE A 31 5.54 6.27 -24.73
C ILE A 31 6.37 5.91 -23.48
N LEU A 32 6.67 4.63 -23.28
CA LEU A 32 7.48 4.18 -22.16
C LEU A 32 8.93 4.66 -22.25
N ASP A 33 9.52 4.78 -23.45
CA ASP A 33 10.85 5.36 -23.61
C ASP A 33 10.89 6.82 -23.14
N GLN A 34 9.88 7.61 -23.51
CA GLN A 34 9.76 8.99 -23.04
C GLN A 34 9.49 9.04 -21.53
N PHE A 35 8.65 8.16 -21.01
CA PHE A 35 8.36 8.05 -19.59
C PHE A 35 9.63 7.76 -18.76
N TYR A 36 10.40 6.72 -19.09
CA TYR A 36 11.62 6.40 -18.35
C TYR A 36 12.71 7.47 -18.51
N ALA A 37 12.79 8.13 -19.67
CA ALA A 37 13.67 9.27 -19.84
C ALA A 37 13.28 10.43 -18.91
N HIS A 38 12.00 10.71 -18.79
CA HIS A 38 11.47 11.74 -17.88
C HIS A 38 11.77 11.42 -16.41
N LEU A 39 11.62 10.17 -15.97
CA LEU A 39 11.89 9.75 -14.59
C LEU A 39 13.33 10.03 -14.14
N LYS A 40 14.29 9.99 -15.06
CA LYS A 40 15.71 10.28 -14.76
C LYS A 40 15.95 11.70 -14.24
N ALA A 41 15.05 12.63 -14.53
CA ALA A 41 15.12 14.01 -14.02
C ALA A 41 14.72 14.16 -12.54
N TYR A 42 14.15 13.12 -11.94
CA TYR A 42 13.67 13.13 -10.55
C TYR A 42 14.51 12.18 -9.69
N PRO A 43 15.46 12.68 -8.87
CA PRO A 43 16.39 11.84 -8.11
C PRO A 43 15.71 10.82 -7.20
N GLU A 44 14.58 11.17 -6.59
CA GLU A 44 13.81 10.27 -5.72
C GLU A 44 13.32 9.02 -6.45
N ILE A 45 12.96 9.15 -7.72
CA ILE A 45 12.50 8.03 -8.55
C ILE A 45 13.66 7.38 -9.30
N ALA A 46 14.61 8.19 -9.80
CA ALA A 46 15.76 7.69 -10.56
C ALA A 46 16.56 6.63 -9.78
N ARG A 47 16.68 6.77 -8.46
CA ARG A 47 17.36 5.78 -7.59
C ARG A 47 16.71 4.40 -7.60
N MET A 48 15.44 4.27 -7.99
CA MET A 48 14.76 2.98 -8.13
C MET A 48 15.17 2.24 -9.41
N PHE A 49 15.83 2.94 -10.34
CA PHE A 49 16.26 2.44 -11.63
C PHE A 49 17.78 2.60 -11.80
N PRO A 50 18.61 1.94 -10.96
CA PRO A 50 20.06 2.15 -10.91
C PRO A 50 20.81 1.63 -12.14
N SER A 51 20.17 0.89 -13.04
CA SER A 51 20.76 0.39 -14.27
C SER A 51 19.77 0.30 -15.42
N ASP A 52 20.29 0.37 -16.65
CA ASP A 52 19.46 0.19 -17.86
C ASP A 52 18.83 -1.21 -17.93
N ALA A 53 19.43 -2.22 -17.30
CA ALA A 53 18.82 -3.56 -17.21
C ALA A 53 17.53 -3.55 -16.40
N ILE A 54 17.49 -2.81 -15.29
CA ILE A 54 16.28 -2.65 -14.47
C ILE A 54 15.22 -1.85 -15.23
N VAL A 55 15.61 -0.81 -15.95
CA VAL A 55 14.68 -0.04 -16.80
C VAL A 55 14.07 -0.94 -17.87
N ARG A 56 14.88 -1.76 -18.58
CA ARG A 56 14.37 -2.70 -19.59
C ARG A 56 13.37 -3.69 -18.98
N HIS A 57 13.73 -4.30 -17.84
CA HIS A 57 12.84 -5.25 -17.16
C HIS A 57 11.52 -4.60 -16.76
N ALA A 58 11.56 -3.39 -16.19
CA ALA A 58 10.36 -2.64 -15.81
C ALA A 58 9.52 -2.28 -17.03
N LYS A 59 10.14 -1.86 -18.14
CA LYS A 59 9.46 -1.60 -19.41
C LYS A 59 8.77 -2.84 -19.96
N GLU A 60 9.44 -4.00 -19.97
CA GLU A 60 8.85 -5.27 -20.41
C GLU A 60 7.66 -5.68 -19.51
N ALA A 61 7.78 -5.51 -18.21
CA ALA A 61 6.69 -5.77 -17.27
C ALA A 61 5.48 -4.87 -17.55
N GLN A 62 5.70 -3.58 -17.81
CA GLN A 62 4.64 -2.65 -18.18
C GLN A 62 3.97 -3.00 -19.52
N LEU A 63 4.76 -3.37 -20.53
CA LEU A 63 4.20 -3.82 -21.83
C LEU A 63 3.26 -5.01 -21.64
N LYS A 64 3.67 -6.01 -20.86
CA LYS A 64 2.83 -7.18 -20.53
C LYS A 64 1.58 -6.79 -19.75
N HIS A 65 1.72 -5.87 -18.82
CA HIS A 65 0.59 -5.42 -17.99
C HIS A 65 -0.45 -4.67 -18.82
N TRP A 66 -0.04 -3.73 -19.69
CA TRP A 66 -0.96 -3.02 -20.57
C TRP A 66 -1.61 -3.94 -21.62
N ALA A 67 -0.91 -4.99 -22.06
CA ALA A 67 -1.52 -6.04 -22.87
C ALA A 67 -2.64 -6.77 -22.10
N ALA A 68 -2.45 -7.06 -20.81
CA ALA A 68 -3.48 -7.66 -19.97
C ALA A 68 -4.67 -6.71 -19.72
N ILE A 69 -4.41 -5.42 -19.48
CA ILE A 69 -5.47 -4.39 -19.34
C ILE A 69 -6.32 -4.37 -20.62
N SER A 70 -5.67 -4.25 -21.78
CA SER A 70 -6.37 -4.13 -23.08
C SER A 70 -7.05 -5.42 -23.54
N ALA A 71 -6.71 -6.58 -22.99
CA ALA A 71 -7.44 -7.82 -23.17
C ALA A 71 -8.84 -7.78 -22.53
N ALA A 72 -9.06 -6.86 -21.60
CA ALA A 72 -10.36 -6.58 -20.96
C ALA A 72 -11.02 -7.79 -20.29
N ALA A 73 -10.24 -8.80 -19.88
CA ALA A 73 -10.77 -9.98 -19.19
C ALA A 73 -11.16 -9.63 -17.75
N PHE A 74 -10.29 -8.90 -17.04
CA PHE A 74 -10.46 -8.48 -15.64
C PHE A 74 -10.87 -9.63 -14.70
N ASP A 75 -10.28 -10.80 -14.95
CA ASP A 75 -10.46 -12.04 -14.21
C ASP A 75 -9.53 -12.14 -12.99
N ASP A 76 -9.56 -13.28 -12.31
CA ASP A 76 -8.71 -13.52 -11.14
C ASP A 76 -7.21 -13.44 -11.47
N SER A 77 -6.81 -13.81 -12.69
CA SER A 77 -5.41 -13.71 -13.12
C SER A 77 -4.96 -12.28 -13.26
N TYR A 78 -5.84 -11.41 -13.76
CA TYR A 78 -5.62 -9.96 -13.79
C TYR A 78 -5.50 -9.40 -12.37
N VAL A 79 -6.43 -9.75 -11.47
CA VAL A 79 -6.41 -9.27 -10.08
C VAL A 79 -5.12 -9.70 -9.36
N GLN A 80 -4.68 -10.95 -9.54
CA GLN A 80 -3.41 -11.43 -9.01
C GLN A 80 -2.21 -10.65 -9.57
N SER A 81 -2.25 -10.31 -10.86
CA SER A 81 -1.17 -9.55 -11.50
C SER A 81 -1.07 -8.13 -10.96
N VAL A 82 -2.18 -7.38 -10.91
CA VAL A 82 -2.20 -6.00 -10.40
C VAL A 82 -1.87 -5.96 -8.92
N THR A 83 -2.31 -6.95 -8.13
CA THR A 83 -1.95 -7.09 -6.72
C THR A 83 -0.44 -7.25 -6.55
N ARG A 84 0.20 -8.09 -7.35
CA ARG A 84 1.66 -8.26 -7.32
C ARG A 84 2.40 -6.98 -7.68
N ILE A 85 1.91 -6.22 -8.65
CA ILE A 85 2.46 -4.92 -9.05
C ILE A 85 2.35 -3.92 -7.89
N GLY A 86 1.17 -3.79 -7.27
CA GLY A 86 0.96 -2.90 -6.13
C GLY A 86 1.86 -3.23 -4.94
N LYS A 87 2.00 -4.52 -4.59
CA LYS A 87 2.93 -4.97 -3.54
C LYS A 87 4.39 -4.67 -3.88
N THR A 88 4.78 -4.78 -5.15
CA THR A 88 6.14 -4.43 -5.59
C THR A 88 6.40 -2.94 -5.45
N HIS A 89 5.47 -2.08 -5.85
CA HIS A 89 5.59 -0.64 -5.70
C HIS A 89 5.68 -0.22 -4.22
N ASN A 90 4.85 -0.82 -3.36
CA ASN A 90 4.92 -0.57 -1.91
C ASN A 90 6.28 -0.98 -1.33
N ARG A 91 6.78 -2.18 -1.66
CA ARG A 91 8.09 -2.67 -1.20
C ARG A 91 9.25 -1.79 -1.66
N LEU A 92 9.15 -1.17 -2.84
CA LEU A 92 10.14 -0.24 -3.37
C LEU A 92 10.02 1.17 -2.76
N GLY A 93 8.99 1.42 -1.96
CA GLY A 93 8.71 2.74 -1.39
C GLY A 93 8.21 3.75 -2.43
N LEU A 94 7.62 3.28 -3.54
CA LEU A 94 7.03 4.16 -4.53
C LEU A 94 5.71 4.73 -4.00
N GLU A 95 5.73 6.00 -3.61
CA GLU A 95 4.55 6.66 -3.08
C GLU A 95 3.43 6.80 -4.15
N PRO A 96 2.14 6.77 -3.74
CA PRO A 96 1.00 6.86 -4.65
C PRO A 96 1.04 8.05 -5.60
N ARG A 97 1.57 9.21 -5.16
CA ARG A 97 1.71 10.41 -5.99
C ARG A 97 2.53 10.16 -7.27
N TRP A 98 3.61 9.39 -7.16
CA TRP A 98 4.48 9.06 -8.29
C TRP A 98 3.82 8.06 -9.23
N TYR A 99 3.09 7.10 -8.66
CA TYR A 99 2.31 6.14 -9.42
C TYR A 99 1.21 6.84 -10.23
N ILE A 100 0.44 7.74 -9.60
CA ILE A 100 -0.61 8.53 -10.26
C ILE A 100 -0.02 9.41 -11.37
N ALA A 101 1.08 10.11 -11.09
CA ALA A 101 1.75 10.97 -12.08
C ALA A 101 2.27 10.15 -13.28
N GLY A 102 2.90 9.00 -13.01
CA GLY A 102 3.38 8.09 -14.06
C GLY A 102 2.25 7.55 -14.93
N TYR A 103 1.15 7.14 -14.31
CA TYR A 103 -0.05 6.70 -15.03
C TYR A 103 -0.62 7.80 -15.92
N SER A 104 -0.68 9.04 -15.41
CA SER A 104 -1.14 10.19 -16.18
C SER A 104 -0.33 10.38 -17.47
N MET A 105 0.99 10.25 -17.42
CA MET A 105 1.85 10.37 -18.60
C MET A 105 1.57 9.28 -19.64
N ILE A 106 1.43 8.04 -19.21
CA ILE A 106 1.16 6.90 -20.10
C ILE A 106 -0.23 7.03 -20.72
N VAL A 107 -1.25 7.29 -19.90
CA VAL A 107 -2.65 7.42 -20.37
C VAL A 107 -2.80 8.59 -21.35
N THR A 108 -2.25 9.76 -21.04
CA THR A 108 -2.32 10.91 -21.94
C THR A 108 -1.57 10.66 -23.25
N GLY A 109 -0.46 9.93 -23.20
CA GLY A 109 0.24 9.45 -24.40
C GLY A 109 -0.63 8.55 -25.27
N LEU A 110 -1.31 7.58 -24.68
CA LEU A 110 -2.21 6.66 -25.38
C LEU A 110 -3.46 7.39 -25.91
N LEU A 111 -4.05 8.31 -25.14
CA LEU A 111 -5.19 9.14 -25.60
C LEU A 111 -4.81 9.99 -26.81
N ARG A 112 -3.61 10.55 -26.82
CA ARG A 112 -3.07 11.28 -27.97
C ARG A 112 -2.93 10.38 -29.21
N GLU A 113 -2.45 9.17 -29.05
CA GLU A 113 -2.33 8.20 -30.15
C GLU A 113 -3.69 7.82 -30.71
N ILE A 114 -4.73 7.64 -29.87
CA ILE A 114 -6.10 7.43 -30.29
C ILE A 114 -6.57 8.63 -31.11
N GLU A 115 -6.34 9.87 -30.64
CA GLU A 115 -6.75 11.07 -31.34
C GLU A 115 -6.10 11.19 -32.71
N MET A 116 -4.82 10.86 -32.83
CA MET A 116 -4.06 11.00 -34.07
C MET A 116 -4.35 9.89 -35.08
N LYS A 117 -4.50 8.64 -34.63
CA LYS A 117 -4.54 7.47 -35.55
C LYS A 117 -5.94 6.96 -35.84
N VAL A 118 -6.93 7.24 -34.99
CA VAL A 118 -8.31 6.79 -35.23
C VAL A 118 -9.02 7.81 -36.11
N GLY A 119 -9.51 7.35 -37.26
CA GLY A 119 -10.27 8.18 -38.19
C GLY A 119 -9.45 9.02 -39.15
N GLU A 120 -8.17 8.73 -39.36
CA GLU A 120 -7.38 9.20 -40.49
C GLU A 120 -7.86 8.56 -41.80
N GLY A 121 -9.01 9.01 -42.30
CA GLY A 121 -9.56 8.55 -43.56
C GLY A 121 -10.37 9.68 -44.20
N TRP A 122 -10.46 9.66 -45.53
CA TRP A 122 -11.21 10.63 -46.38
C TRP A 122 -12.65 10.91 -45.90
N PHE A 123 -13.21 10.06 -45.02
CA PHE A 123 -14.57 10.16 -44.48
C PHE A 123 -14.62 10.54 -42.99
N GLY A 124 -13.69 11.33 -42.49
CA GLY A 124 -13.68 11.84 -41.11
C GLY A 124 -14.92 12.69 -40.76
N GLY A 125 -16.03 12.03 -40.44
CA GLY A 125 -17.31 12.67 -40.06
C GLY A 125 -17.64 12.53 -38.59
N SER A 126 -18.90 12.75 -38.20
CA SER A 126 -19.43 12.58 -36.83
C SER A 126 -19.19 11.21 -36.27
N ALA A 127 -19.28 10.15 -37.06
CA ALA A 127 -19.01 8.76 -36.70
C ALA A 127 -17.56 8.54 -36.22
N SER A 128 -16.57 9.23 -36.83
CA SER A 128 -15.17 9.16 -36.37
C SER A 128 -14.97 9.82 -35.01
N ARG A 129 -15.63 10.95 -34.75
CA ARG A 129 -15.57 11.63 -33.45
C ARG A 129 -16.22 10.80 -32.34
N GLU A 130 -17.37 10.21 -32.63
CA GLU A 130 -18.05 9.32 -31.69
C GLU A 130 -17.19 8.08 -31.37
N LYS A 131 -16.59 7.47 -32.38
CA LYS A 131 -15.68 6.34 -32.22
C LYS A 131 -14.48 6.68 -31.35
N LYS A 132 -13.82 7.83 -31.58
CA LYS A 132 -12.71 8.30 -30.74
C LYS A 132 -13.15 8.45 -29.31
N ALA A 133 -14.29 9.10 -29.05
CA ALA A 133 -14.82 9.31 -27.71
C ALA A 133 -15.10 7.98 -26.98
N ILE A 134 -15.65 6.98 -27.67
CA ILE A 134 -15.88 5.64 -27.12
C ILE A 134 -14.55 4.98 -26.72
N LEU A 135 -13.55 5.01 -27.60
CA LEU A 135 -12.25 4.41 -27.35
C LEU A 135 -11.47 5.10 -26.23
N GLN A 136 -11.48 6.44 -26.23
CA GLN A 136 -10.86 7.22 -25.16
C GLN A 136 -11.53 6.99 -23.80
N ASN A 137 -12.86 6.86 -23.78
CA ASN A 137 -13.62 6.56 -22.57
C ASN A 137 -13.26 5.16 -22.05
N ALA A 138 -13.23 4.13 -22.93
CA ALA A 138 -12.85 2.76 -22.55
C ALA A 138 -11.42 2.71 -21.99
N MET A 139 -10.47 3.39 -22.65
CA MET A 139 -9.08 3.51 -22.18
C MET A 139 -8.99 4.17 -20.80
N THR A 140 -9.69 5.28 -20.61
CA THR A 140 -9.67 6.02 -19.34
C THR A 140 -10.26 5.19 -18.21
N ARG A 141 -11.41 4.53 -18.44
CA ARG A 141 -12.04 3.66 -17.45
C ARG A 141 -11.13 2.49 -17.06
N ALA A 142 -10.49 1.84 -18.04
CA ALA A 142 -9.57 0.75 -17.78
C ALA A 142 -8.35 1.19 -16.96
N ALA A 143 -7.77 2.34 -17.30
CA ALA A 143 -6.66 2.93 -16.56
C ALA A 143 -7.05 3.30 -15.12
N MET A 144 -8.22 3.89 -14.92
CA MET A 144 -8.71 4.23 -13.58
C MET A 144 -9.02 2.98 -12.74
N LEU A 145 -9.58 1.93 -13.34
CA LEU A 145 -9.80 0.66 -12.67
C LEU A 145 -8.49 0.03 -12.19
N ASP A 146 -7.48 0.00 -13.04
CA ASP A 146 -6.16 -0.54 -12.71
C ASP A 146 -5.48 0.26 -11.60
N MET A 147 -5.57 1.58 -11.67
CA MET A 147 -5.07 2.47 -10.63
C MET A 147 -5.79 2.25 -9.29
N ASP A 148 -7.12 2.06 -9.28
CA ASP A 148 -7.88 1.75 -8.07
C ASP A 148 -7.40 0.45 -7.41
N PHE A 149 -7.17 -0.60 -8.20
CA PHE A 149 -6.58 -1.85 -7.69
C PHE A 149 -5.20 -1.63 -7.07
N ALA A 150 -4.31 -0.94 -7.78
CA ALA A 150 -2.94 -0.73 -7.31
C ALA A 150 -2.90 0.12 -6.02
N ILE A 151 -3.70 1.19 -5.94
CA ILE A 151 -3.83 2.03 -4.74
C ILE A 151 -4.44 1.24 -3.59
N SER A 152 -5.48 0.42 -3.85
CA SER A 152 -6.10 -0.41 -2.83
C SER A 152 -5.11 -1.38 -2.20
N VAL A 153 -4.27 -2.02 -3.00
CA VAL A 153 -3.20 -2.92 -2.51
C VAL A 153 -2.16 -2.17 -1.69
N TYR A 154 -1.80 -0.96 -2.11
CA TYR A 154 -0.86 -0.11 -1.36
C TYR A 154 -1.42 0.26 0.01
N LEU A 155 -2.68 0.70 0.07
CA LEU A 155 -3.35 1.06 1.32
C LEU A 155 -3.52 -0.13 2.26
N GLU A 156 -3.83 -1.32 1.74
CA GLU A 156 -3.95 -2.54 2.55
C GLU A 156 -2.59 -2.94 3.14
N ALA A 157 -1.51 -2.91 2.37
CA ALA A 157 -0.17 -3.20 2.87
C ALA A 157 0.25 -2.21 3.99
N ALA A 158 -0.03 -0.92 3.82
CA ALA A 158 0.25 0.09 4.84
C ALA A 158 -0.59 -0.13 6.11
N ARG A 159 -1.84 -0.58 5.97
CA ARG A 159 -2.72 -0.92 7.08
C ARG A 159 -2.21 -2.15 7.86
N GLU A 160 -1.80 -3.21 7.14
CA GLU A 160 -1.23 -4.41 7.75
C GLU A 160 0.03 -4.08 8.56
N GLU A 161 0.93 -3.26 8.02
CA GLU A 161 2.14 -2.82 8.71
C GLU A 161 1.82 -2.02 9.97
N LYS A 162 0.86 -1.09 9.89
CA LYS A 162 0.40 -0.33 11.07
C LYS A 162 -0.18 -1.24 12.14
N LEU A 163 -1.02 -2.21 11.77
CA LEU A 163 -1.60 -3.16 12.72
C LEU A 163 -0.53 -4.03 13.37
N ALA A 164 0.48 -4.49 12.62
CA ALA A 164 1.60 -5.25 13.17
C ALA A 164 2.40 -4.43 14.18
N THR A 165 2.67 -3.16 13.87
CA THR A 165 3.35 -2.22 14.78
C THR A 165 2.55 -2.00 16.06
N MET A 166 1.23 -1.80 15.94
CA MET A 166 0.37 -1.61 17.11
C MET A 166 0.30 -2.85 18.01
N ARG A 167 0.25 -4.06 17.42
CA ARG A 167 0.29 -5.31 18.18
C ARG A 167 1.60 -5.44 18.96
N LYS A 168 2.73 -5.21 18.31
CA LYS A 168 4.02 -5.24 18.97
C LYS A 168 4.09 -4.24 20.13
N LEU A 169 3.61 -3.02 19.95
CA LEU A 169 3.58 -2.01 21.01
C LEU A 169 2.68 -2.45 22.20
N ALA A 170 1.54 -3.09 21.91
CA ALA A 170 0.67 -3.61 22.94
C ALA A 170 1.34 -4.73 23.75
N ASP A 171 2.01 -5.68 23.07
CA ASP A 171 2.74 -6.78 23.70
C ASP A 171 3.89 -6.25 24.57
N ASP A 172 4.67 -5.28 24.08
CA ASP A 172 5.77 -4.64 24.81
C ASP A 172 5.23 -3.90 26.06
N PHE A 173 4.08 -3.22 25.94
CA PHE A 173 3.43 -2.53 27.06
C PHE A 173 2.90 -3.50 28.10
N GLU A 174 2.24 -4.59 27.69
CA GLU A 174 1.74 -5.63 28.59
C GLU A 174 2.88 -6.27 29.38
N GLY A 175 4.01 -6.57 28.72
CA GLY A 175 5.22 -7.07 29.38
C GLY A 175 5.76 -6.10 30.43
N ALA A 176 5.91 -4.82 30.07
CA ALA A 176 6.43 -3.81 31.01
C ALA A 176 5.50 -3.61 32.23
N VAL A 177 4.19 -3.59 32.01
CA VAL A 177 3.21 -3.51 33.12
C VAL A 177 3.27 -4.76 34.00
N GLY A 178 3.42 -5.94 33.41
CA GLY A 178 3.62 -7.21 34.15
C GLY A 178 4.82 -7.13 35.11
N GLU A 179 5.98 -6.68 34.62
CA GLU A 179 7.20 -6.54 35.44
C GLU A 179 7.01 -5.53 36.59
N ILE A 180 6.29 -4.43 36.34
CA ILE A 180 5.96 -3.44 37.38
C ILE A 180 5.07 -4.07 38.46
N ILE A 181 4.04 -4.82 38.08
CA ILE A 181 3.13 -5.50 39.00
C ILE A 181 3.89 -6.50 39.86
N GLU A 182 4.78 -7.31 39.30
CA GLU A 182 5.60 -8.26 40.04
C GLU A 182 6.51 -7.56 41.04
N THR A 183 7.15 -6.44 40.63
CA THR A 183 8.01 -5.64 41.49
C THR A 183 7.22 -5.04 42.67
N VAL A 184 6.07 -4.47 42.41
CA VAL A 184 5.19 -3.88 43.43
C VAL A 184 4.68 -4.97 44.40
N SER A 185 4.30 -6.13 43.88
CA SER A 185 3.85 -7.27 44.68
C SER A 185 4.95 -7.79 45.64
N SER A 186 6.17 -7.94 45.12
CA SER A 186 7.34 -8.31 45.90
C SER A 186 7.65 -7.30 46.99
N ALA A 187 7.67 -6.00 46.66
CA ALA A 187 7.90 -4.95 47.64
C ALA A 187 6.81 -4.87 48.73
N SER A 188 5.57 -5.14 48.38
CA SER A 188 4.44 -5.20 49.31
C SER A 188 4.62 -6.36 50.30
N THR A 189 5.05 -7.51 49.83
CA THR A 189 5.32 -8.69 50.67
C THR A 189 6.46 -8.44 51.67
N GLU A 190 7.54 -7.77 51.20
CA GLU A 190 8.67 -7.39 52.06
C GLU A 190 8.26 -6.36 53.12
N LEU A 191 7.40 -5.38 52.76
CA LEU A 191 6.87 -4.42 53.71
C LEU A 191 5.99 -5.09 54.77
N GLU A 192 5.14 -6.03 54.41
CA GLU A 192 4.32 -6.80 55.37
C GLU A 192 5.20 -7.60 56.35
N ALA A 193 6.24 -8.25 55.85
CA ALA A 193 7.20 -8.98 56.70
C ALA A 193 7.95 -8.04 57.66
N SER A 194 8.35 -6.88 57.14
CA SER A 194 9.01 -5.84 57.96
C SER A 194 8.11 -5.28 59.05
N ALA A 195 6.86 -4.97 58.70
CA ALA A 195 5.84 -4.48 59.64
C ALA A 195 5.56 -5.53 60.75
N GLY A 196 5.44 -6.81 60.38
CA GLY A 196 5.28 -7.89 61.32
C GLY A 196 6.50 -8.03 62.28
N THR A 197 7.72 -7.81 61.80
CA THR A 197 8.92 -7.83 62.60
C THR A 197 8.99 -6.64 63.57
N LEU A 198 8.64 -5.43 63.12
CA LEU A 198 8.53 -4.23 63.94
C LEU A 198 7.50 -4.37 65.05
N THR A 199 6.34 -4.95 64.75
CA THR A 199 5.29 -5.23 65.76
C THR A 199 5.81 -6.15 66.87
N ARG A 200 6.45 -7.26 66.53
CA ARG A 200 7.06 -8.20 67.50
C ARG A 200 8.16 -7.52 68.33
N THR A 201 8.99 -6.70 67.71
CA THR A 201 10.05 -5.96 68.42
C THR A 201 9.43 -4.99 69.41
N ALA A 202 8.39 -4.28 69.05
CA ALA A 202 7.67 -3.36 69.94
C ALA A 202 7.01 -4.11 71.11
N GLU A 203 6.42 -5.25 70.88
CA GLU A 203 5.88 -6.10 71.95
C GLU A 203 6.95 -6.60 72.95
N HIS A 204 8.06 -7.07 72.41
CA HIS A 204 9.22 -7.45 73.25
C HIS A 204 9.78 -6.25 74.05
N GLY A 205 9.90 -5.08 73.46
CA GLY A 205 10.32 -3.86 74.09
C GLY A 205 9.38 -3.45 75.26
N ARG A 206 8.07 -3.54 75.04
CA ARG A 206 7.06 -3.28 76.10
C ARG A 206 7.19 -4.30 77.25
N ALA A 207 7.32 -5.60 76.95
CA ALA A 207 7.48 -6.61 77.97
C ALA A 207 8.75 -6.41 78.83
N ALA A 208 9.87 -6.06 78.18
CA ALA A 208 11.13 -5.77 78.85
C ALA A 208 11.02 -4.54 79.75
N THR A 209 10.36 -3.48 79.30
CA THR A 209 10.13 -2.26 80.06
C THR A 209 9.24 -2.53 81.28
N THR A 210 8.20 -3.30 81.12
CA THR A 210 7.32 -3.71 82.28
C THR A 210 8.09 -4.55 83.29
N ALA A 211 8.90 -5.53 82.83
CA ALA A 211 9.73 -6.33 83.76
C ALA A 211 10.77 -5.50 84.49
N ALA A 212 11.40 -4.54 83.84
CA ALA A 212 12.33 -3.61 84.50
C ALA A 212 11.65 -2.69 85.55
N SER A 213 10.45 -2.23 85.26
CA SER A 213 9.65 -1.43 86.24
C SER A 213 9.30 -2.23 87.46
N THR A 214 8.85 -3.48 87.33
CA THR A 214 8.52 -4.37 88.46
C THR A 214 9.73 -4.84 89.26
N ALA A 215 10.92 -4.80 88.72
CA ALA A 215 12.16 -5.14 89.43
C ALA A 215 12.77 -3.95 90.19
N SER A 216 12.26 -2.72 90.00
CA SER A 216 12.70 -1.48 90.65
C SER A 216 11.85 -1.07 91.84
N GLU A 217 10.74 -1.75 92.09
CA GLU A 217 9.92 -1.65 93.31
C GLU A 217 10.36 -2.70 94.33
#